data_028f05891b63ef80ca6d7821b5627754
#
_entry.id   028f05891b63ef80ca6d7821b5627754
#
_cell.length_a   1.000
_cell.length_b   1.000
_cell.length_c   1.000
_cell.angle_alpha   90.00
_cell.angle_beta   90.00
_cell.angle_gamma   90.00
#
_symmetry.space_group_name_H-M   'P 1'
#
loop_
_entity.id
_entity.type
_entity.pdbx_description
1 polymer ?
#
loop_
_entity_poly.entity_id
_entity_poly.type
_entity_poly.pdbx_seq_one_letter_code
_entity_poly.pdbx_strand_id
1 'polypeptide(L)'
;MILALILSLAVGIGCYFGCYRLGVWTINHGYMAPDAVELRNQRHERSLQQYVDSNGVSSRDTVAIEQWLRREKNASVIVYQAQGDPYEAGTWGTSQLLDDTTQNDLATLGYSFYTVQFADGAYRVALCDYSESRLFGYAQIGALVLAFVAYSCIAFGFTRRL
;
A
#
# COMPACT_ATOMS: atom_id res chain seq x y z
N MET A 1 -24.17 16.99 34.59
CA MET A 1 -24.36 16.00 33.52
C MET A 1 -23.89 16.52 32.15
N ILE A 2 -24.40 17.63 31.62
CA ILE A 2 -24.03 18.16 30.28
C ILE A 2 -22.54 18.47 30.17
N LEU A 3 -21.92 19.09 31.15
CA LEU A 3 -20.48 19.42 31.15
C LEU A 3 -19.62 18.15 31.06
N ALA A 4 -20.00 17.08 31.75
CA ALA A 4 -19.29 15.82 31.73
C ALA A 4 -19.35 15.12 30.30
N LEU A 5 -20.48 15.22 29.64
CA LEU A 5 -20.66 14.73 28.27
C LEU A 5 -19.81 15.55 27.28
N ILE A 6 -19.79 16.88 27.42
CA ILE A 6 -18.97 17.74 26.57
C ILE A 6 -17.49 17.43 26.78
N LEU A 7 -17.04 17.25 28.01
CA LEU A 7 -15.66 16.95 28.34
C LEU A 7 -15.24 15.57 27.78
N SER A 8 -16.09 14.54 27.97
CA SER A 8 -15.81 13.21 27.43
C SER A 8 -15.77 13.19 25.90
N LEU A 9 -16.64 13.96 25.25
CA LEU A 9 -16.63 14.12 23.80
C LEU A 9 -15.33 14.81 23.32
N ALA A 10 -14.92 15.89 23.98
CA ALA A 10 -13.70 16.62 23.65
C ALA A 10 -12.45 15.73 23.79
N VAL A 11 -12.39 14.90 24.85
CA VAL A 11 -11.30 13.95 25.05
C VAL A 11 -11.33 12.84 23.98
N GLY A 12 -12.51 12.32 23.64
CA GLY A 12 -12.65 11.34 22.56
C GLY A 12 -12.15 11.86 21.22
N ILE A 13 -12.52 13.09 20.87
CA ILE A 13 -12.06 13.75 19.63
C ILE A 13 -10.53 13.97 19.68
N GLY A 14 -10.00 14.47 20.78
CA GLY A 14 -8.56 14.66 20.96
C GLY A 14 -7.77 13.37 20.87
N CYS A 15 -8.28 12.29 21.47
CA CYS A 15 -7.71 10.95 21.37
C CYS A 15 -7.69 10.43 19.92
N TYR A 16 -8.79 10.58 19.19
CA TYR A 16 -8.87 10.21 17.77
C TYR A 16 -7.77 10.90 16.96
N PHE A 17 -7.71 12.23 17.00
CA PHE A 17 -6.72 12.97 16.22
C PHE A 17 -5.28 12.65 16.62
N GLY A 18 -5.02 12.50 17.93
CA GLY A 18 -3.70 12.13 18.43
C GLY A 18 -3.26 10.75 17.96
N CYS A 19 -4.11 9.74 18.12
CA CYS A 19 -3.82 8.37 17.70
C CYS A 19 -3.70 8.24 16.18
N TYR A 20 -4.58 8.89 15.41
CA TYR A 20 -4.52 8.91 13.96
C TYR A 20 -3.22 9.55 13.45
N ARG A 21 -2.85 10.73 13.96
CA ARG A 21 -1.59 11.39 13.59
C ARG A 21 -0.36 10.56 13.94
N LEU A 22 -0.36 9.91 15.11
CA LEU A 22 0.72 9.00 15.49
C LEU A 22 0.80 7.81 14.55
N GLY A 23 -0.35 7.21 14.19
CA GLY A 23 -0.42 6.12 13.22
C GLY A 23 0.12 6.53 11.85
N VAL A 24 -0.32 7.65 11.32
CA VAL A 24 0.18 8.21 10.04
C VAL A 24 1.67 8.50 10.11
N TRP A 25 2.15 9.10 11.20
CA TRP A 25 3.57 9.36 11.39
C TRP A 25 4.40 8.06 11.38
N THR A 26 3.94 7.03 12.09
CA THR A 26 4.61 5.72 12.15
C THR A 26 4.63 5.05 10.77
N ILE A 27 3.53 5.12 10.02
CA ILE A 27 3.47 4.59 8.65
C ILE A 27 4.48 5.31 7.75
N ASN A 28 4.47 6.64 7.77
CA ASN A 28 5.35 7.42 6.89
C ASN A 28 6.83 7.26 7.22
N HIS A 29 7.22 7.20 8.50
CA HIS A 29 8.63 7.10 8.91
C HIS A 29 9.16 5.68 9.02
N GLY A 30 8.28 4.69 9.14
CA GLY A 30 8.66 3.28 9.21
C GLY A 30 8.36 2.53 7.92
N TYR A 31 7.08 2.39 7.63
CA TYR A 31 6.63 1.57 6.52
C TYR A 31 6.92 2.20 5.15
N MET A 32 6.73 3.52 5.02
CA MET A 32 6.97 4.29 3.79
C MET A 32 8.38 4.87 3.70
N ALA A 33 9.28 4.53 4.63
CA ALA A 33 10.68 4.88 4.51
C ALA A 33 11.24 4.32 3.18
N PRO A 34 12.07 5.09 2.43
CA PRO A 34 12.56 4.68 1.12
C PRO A 34 13.20 3.29 1.12
N ASP A 35 14.01 2.98 2.12
CA ASP A 35 14.67 1.68 2.27
C ASP A 35 13.66 0.54 2.46
N ALA A 36 12.57 0.79 3.19
CA ALA A 36 11.54 -0.20 3.43
C ALA A 36 10.67 -0.44 2.18
N VAL A 37 10.39 0.60 1.40
CA VAL A 37 9.69 0.51 0.11
C VAL A 37 10.54 -0.31 -0.87
N GLU A 38 11.82 0.06 -1.02
CA GLU A 38 12.75 -0.62 -1.91
C GLU A 38 12.88 -2.11 -1.56
N LEU A 39 13.02 -2.44 -0.26
CA LEU A 39 13.10 -3.84 0.20
C LEU A 39 11.84 -4.65 -0.15
N ARG A 40 10.65 -4.05 -0.12
CA ARG A 40 9.40 -4.71 -0.52
C ARG A 40 9.34 -4.91 -2.03
N ASN A 41 9.68 -3.89 -2.79
CA ASN A 41 9.71 -3.98 -4.25
C ASN A 41 10.73 -5.03 -4.73
N GLN A 42 11.92 -5.11 -4.11
CA GLN A 42 12.90 -6.18 -4.37
C GLN A 42 12.36 -7.59 -4.01
N ARG A 43 11.51 -7.68 -2.99
CA ARG A 43 10.86 -8.96 -2.66
C ARG A 43 9.86 -9.38 -3.75
N HIS A 44 9.07 -8.45 -4.26
CA HIS A 44 8.17 -8.69 -5.38
C HIS A 44 8.93 -9.04 -6.66
N GLU A 45 10.05 -8.36 -6.93
CA GLU A 45 10.93 -8.69 -8.06
C GLU A 45 11.42 -10.14 -7.99
N ARG A 46 11.97 -10.56 -6.85
CA ARG A 46 12.45 -11.95 -6.66
C ARG A 46 11.31 -12.97 -6.80
N SER A 47 10.14 -12.64 -6.25
CA SER A 47 8.94 -13.50 -6.37
C SER A 47 8.50 -13.62 -7.82
N LEU A 48 8.50 -12.51 -8.58
CA LEU A 48 8.18 -12.52 -10.00
C LEU A 48 9.20 -13.32 -10.79
N GLN A 49 10.50 -13.11 -10.57
CA GLN A 49 11.56 -13.87 -11.26
C GLN A 49 11.43 -15.36 -10.98
N GLN A 50 11.24 -15.76 -9.72
CA GLN A 50 11.05 -17.17 -9.37
C GLN A 50 9.81 -17.79 -10.04
N TYR A 51 8.72 -17.01 -10.14
CA TYR A 51 7.50 -17.46 -10.80
C TYR A 51 7.71 -17.63 -12.31
N VAL A 52 8.37 -16.68 -12.95
CA VAL A 52 8.72 -16.70 -14.38
C VAL A 52 9.60 -17.90 -14.68
N ASP A 53 10.66 -18.11 -13.90
CA ASP A 53 11.60 -19.23 -14.08
C ASP A 53 10.91 -20.60 -13.92
N SER A 54 10.04 -20.71 -12.92
CA SER A 54 9.36 -21.97 -12.60
C SER A 54 8.28 -22.36 -13.61
N ASN A 55 7.68 -21.39 -14.31
CA ASN A 55 6.56 -21.61 -15.22
C ASN A 55 6.89 -21.33 -16.70
N GLY A 56 8.12 -20.87 -17.01
CA GLY A 56 8.51 -20.53 -18.38
C GLY A 56 7.66 -19.39 -18.97
N VAL A 57 7.36 -18.36 -18.16
CA VAL A 57 6.44 -17.28 -18.55
C VAL A 57 7.11 -16.35 -19.56
N SER A 58 6.41 -16.04 -20.65
CA SER A 58 6.79 -15.00 -21.63
C SER A 58 6.36 -13.62 -21.15
N SER A 59 7.08 -12.57 -21.55
CA SER A 59 6.73 -11.17 -21.26
C SER A 59 5.34 -10.76 -21.76
N ARG A 60 4.80 -11.52 -22.73
CA ARG A 60 3.48 -11.30 -23.34
C ARG A 60 2.36 -12.14 -22.72
N ASP A 61 2.69 -13.03 -21.80
CA ASP A 61 1.70 -13.87 -21.12
C ASP A 61 1.04 -13.11 -19.97
N THR A 62 0.09 -12.25 -20.35
CA THR A 62 -0.67 -11.42 -19.40
C THR A 62 -1.44 -12.26 -18.39
N VAL A 63 -1.93 -13.44 -18.80
CA VAL A 63 -2.69 -14.34 -17.92
C VAL A 63 -1.81 -14.90 -16.80
N ALA A 64 -0.58 -15.33 -17.14
CA ALA A 64 0.36 -15.82 -16.14
C ALA A 64 0.78 -14.69 -15.17
N ILE A 65 1.03 -13.47 -15.67
CA ILE A 65 1.37 -12.30 -14.85
C ILE A 65 0.21 -11.96 -13.90
N GLU A 66 -1.03 -11.96 -14.37
CA GLU A 66 -2.20 -11.75 -13.51
C GLU A 66 -2.38 -12.87 -12.45
N GLN A 67 -2.07 -14.10 -12.78
CA GLN A 67 -2.09 -15.21 -11.81
C GLN A 67 -1.05 -15.00 -10.71
N TRP A 68 0.16 -14.53 -11.04
CA TRP A 68 1.16 -14.17 -10.07
C TRP A 68 0.67 -13.04 -9.17
N LEU A 69 0.11 -11.95 -9.72
CA LEU A 69 -0.45 -10.83 -8.97
C LEU A 69 -1.57 -11.23 -8.00
N ARG A 70 -2.42 -12.18 -8.38
CA ARG A 70 -3.45 -12.73 -7.48
C ARG A 70 -2.86 -13.43 -6.26
N ARG A 71 -1.65 -13.96 -6.34
CA ARG A 71 -0.92 -14.56 -5.21
C ARG A 71 -0.27 -13.50 -4.34
N GLU A 72 0.37 -12.52 -4.96
CA GLU A 72 1.09 -11.43 -4.26
C GLU A 72 0.15 -10.39 -3.59
N LYS A 73 -1.08 -10.24 -4.05
CA LYS A 73 -2.19 -9.44 -3.49
C LYS A 73 -1.97 -7.92 -3.36
N ASN A 74 -0.74 -7.44 -3.20
CA ASN A 74 -0.44 -6.03 -2.96
C ASN A 74 0.57 -5.46 -3.97
N ALA A 75 0.94 -6.23 -4.98
CA ALA A 75 1.85 -5.80 -6.02
C ALA A 75 1.12 -5.20 -7.21
N SER A 76 1.77 -4.27 -7.88
CA SER A 76 1.46 -3.85 -9.24
C SER A 76 2.70 -4.03 -10.10
N VAL A 77 2.52 -4.38 -11.34
CA VAL A 77 3.58 -4.61 -12.30
C VAL A 77 3.28 -3.94 -13.63
N ILE A 78 4.28 -3.28 -14.19
CA ILE A 78 4.28 -2.79 -15.56
C ILE A 78 5.41 -3.49 -16.28
N VAL A 79 5.13 -4.20 -17.36
CA VAL A 79 6.12 -4.91 -18.18
C VAL A 79 6.36 -4.10 -19.45
N TYR A 80 7.60 -3.62 -19.64
CA TYR A 80 8.02 -2.88 -20.83
C TYR A 80 8.48 -3.85 -21.90
N GLN A 81 7.68 -4.03 -22.94
CA GLN A 81 8.00 -4.90 -24.06
C GLN A 81 8.88 -4.16 -25.08
N ALA A 82 9.70 -4.94 -25.82
CA ALA A 82 10.57 -4.37 -26.87
C ALA A 82 9.77 -3.80 -28.06
N GLN A 83 8.57 -4.29 -28.32
CA GLN A 83 7.64 -3.83 -29.35
C GLN A 83 6.21 -3.88 -28.82
N GLY A 84 5.50 -2.77 -28.88
CA GLY A 84 4.14 -2.63 -28.40
C GLY A 84 4.03 -1.76 -27.15
N ASP A 85 2.80 -1.54 -26.71
CA ASP A 85 2.52 -0.80 -25.51
C ASP A 85 2.93 -1.59 -24.26
N PRO A 86 3.44 -0.92 -23.22
CA PRO A 86 3.72 -1.57 -21.96
C PRO A 86 2.45 -2.21 -21.40
N TYR A 87 2.59 -3.42 -20.86
CA TYR A 87 1.49 -4.10 -20.19
C TYR A 87 1.48 -3.75 -18.71
N GLU A 88 0.35 -3.26 -18.23
CA GLU A 88 0.13 -2.96 -16.82
C GLU A 88 -0.89 -3.92 -16.22
N ALA A 89 -0.56 -4.49 -15.03
CA ALA A 89 -1.47 -5.28 -14.24
C ALA A 89 -1.31 -4.98 -12.74
N GLY A 90 -2.41 -4.96 -12.02
CA GLY A 90 -2.40 -4.72 -10.58
C GLY A 90 -3.70 -4.11 -10.07
N THR A 91 -3.67 -3.66 -8.83
CA THR A 91 -4.84 -3.18 -8.09
C THR A 91 -5.38 -1.84 -8.61
N TRP A 92 -4.56 -1.09 -9.32
CA TRP A 92 -4.89 0.20 -9.91
C TRP A 92 -4.67 0.12 -11.42
N GLY A 93 -5.67 -0.36 -12.14
CA GLY A 93 -5.66 -0.30 -13.60
C GLY A 93 -5.66 1.16 -14.07
N THR A 94 -4.49 1.70 -14.33
CA THR A 94 -4.31 3.03 -14.90
C THR A 94 -3.67 2.89 -16.28
N SER A 95 -4.44 2.45 -17.25
CA SER A 95 -4.06 2.47 -18.67
C SER A 95 -3.71 3.88 -19.22
N GLN A 96 -3.70 4.90 -18.36
CA GLN A 96 -3.42 6.30 -18.70
C GLN A 96 -2.00 6.76 -18.34
N LEU A 97 -1.17 5.94 -17.68
CA LEU A 97 0.13 6.36 -17.14
C LEU A 97 1.34 6.02 -18.04
N LEU A 98 1.14 5.64 -19.28
CA LEU A 98 2.19 5.01 -20.10
C LEU A 98 2.82 5.88 -21.19
N ASP A 99 2.74 7.20 -21.07
CA ASP A 99 3.47 8.11 -21.94
C ASP A 99 4.93 8.30 -21.44
N ASP A 100 5.91 8.56 -22.32
CA ASP A 100 7.36 8.65 -22.00
C ASP A 100 7.72 9.68 -20.92
N THR A 101 6.85 10.66 -20.67
CA THR A 101 6.94 11.62 -19.55
C THR A 101 6.74 11.00 -18.19
N THR A 102 6.20 9.79 -18.11
CA THR A 102 5.68 9.15 -16.89
C THR A 102 6.71 8.36 -16.10
N GLN A 103 7.93 8.13 -16.58
CA GLN A 103 8.92 7.34 -15.80
C GLN A 103 9.34 8.04 -14.50
N ASN A 104 9.49 9.36 -14.51
CA ASN A 104 9.77 10.13 -13.30
C ASN A 104 8.56 10.17 -12.36
N ASP A 105 7.35 10.19 -12.91
CA ASP A 105 6.11 10.17 -12.13
C ASP A 105 5.88 8.81 -11.48
N LEU A 106 6.20 7.70 -12.15
CA LEU A 106 6.13 6.36 -11.57
C LEU A 106 7.07 6.19 -10.38
N ALA A 107 8.28 6.75 -10.42
CA ALA A 107 9.18 6.74 -9.28
C ALA A 107 8.60 7.51 -8.08
N THR A 108 7.90 8.62 -8.31
CA THR A 108 7.21 9.39 -7.26
C THR A 108 6.01 8.64 -6.68
N LEU A 109 5.40 7.73 -7.47
CA LEU A 109 4.33 6.83 -7.06
C LEU A 109 4.84 5.57 -6.34
N GLY A 110 6.15 5.46 -6.09
CA GLY A 110 6.75 4.34 -5.37
C GLY A 110 7.09 3.12 -6.23
N TYR A 111 7.07 3.26 -7.57
CA TYR A 111 7.55 2.21 -8.45
C TYR A 111 9.07 2.15 -8.47
N SER A 112 9.62 0.95 -8.35
CA SER A 112 11.03 0.65 -8.57
C SER A 112 11.18 -0.16 -9.85
N PHE A 113 12.28 0.10 -10.59
CA PHE A 113 12.53 -0.51 -11.90
C PHE A 113 13.54 -1.63 -11.78
N TYR A 114 13.20 -2.80 -12.33
CA TYR A 114 14.04 -4.00 -12.34
C TYR A 114 14.13 -4.57 -13.76
N THR A 115 15.06 -5.51 -13.94
CA THR A 115 15.14 -6.32 -15.16
C THR A 115 14.80 -7.75 -14.79
N VAL A 116 13.74 -8.28 -15.38
CA VAL A 116 13.26 -9.66 -15.17
C VAL A 116 13.57 -10.47 -16.43
N GLN A 117 14.10 -11.68 -16.23
CA GLN A 117 14.41 -12.60 -17.29
C GLN A 117 13.18 -13.47 -17.60
N PHE A 118 12.45 -13.15 -18.65
CA PHE A 118 11.33 -13.95 -19.15
C PHE A 118 11.81 -15.03 -20.12
N ALA A 119 10.93 -15.96 -20.49
CA ALA A 119 11.25 -17.02 -21.43
C ALA A 119 11.62 -16.50 -22.83
N ASP A 120 11.13 -15.31 -23.20
CA ASP A 120 11.35 -14.64 -24.48
C ASP A 120 12.43 -13.55 -24.43
N GLY A 121 13.08 -13.34 -23.28
CA GLY A 121 14.17 -12.37 -23.11
C GLY A 121 14.16 -11.60 -21.81
N ALA A 122 15.14 -10.72 -21.66
CA ALA A 122 15.22 -9.80 -20.51
C ALA A 122 14.41 -8.53 -20.80
N TYR A 123 13.46 -8.22 -19.92
CA TYR A 123 12.61 -7.05 -20.05
C TYR A 123 12.63 -6.20 -18.80
N ARG A 124 12.52 -4.88 -19.00
CA ARG A 124 12.39 -3.93 -17.90
C ARG A 124 10.98 -4.06 -17.30
N VAL A 125 10.92 -4.06 -15.97
CA VAL A 125 9.68 -4.15 -15.21
C VAL A 125 9.67 -3.06 -14.15
N ALA A 126 8.54 -2.36 -14.00
CA ALA A 126 8.30 -1.49 -12.87
C ALA A 126 7.38 -2.20 -11.87
N LEU A 127 7.79 -2.25 -10.62
CA LEU A 127 7.05 -2.90 -9.52
C LEU A 127 6.75 -1.90 -8.42
N CYS A 128 5.54 -2.00 -7.83
CA CYS A 128 5.13 -1.20 -6.70
C CYS A 128 4.33 -2.05 -5.71
N ASP A 129 4.53 -1.80 -4.41
CA ASP A 129 3.74 -2.38 -3.32
C ASP A 129 2.63 -1.41 -2.87
N TYR A 130 1.36 -1.84 -2.97
CA TYR A 130 0.18 -1.04 -2.63
C TYR A 130 -0.41 -1.34 -1.24
N SER A 131 0.32 -1.95 -0.35
CA SER A 131 -0.18 -2.21 1.01
C SER A 131 -0.41 -0.94 1.83
N GLU A 132 0.12 0.20 1.39
CA GLU A 132 -0.01 1.51 2.04
C GLU A 132 -1.46 1.92 2.31
N SER A 133 -2.33 1.85 1.30
CA SER A 133 -3.73 2.28 1.42
C SER A 133 -4.49 1.54 2.52
N ARG A 134 -4.16 0.25 2.73
CA ARG A 134 -4.76 -0.57 3.79
C ARG A 134 -4.26 -0.17 5.17
N LEU A 135 -2.98 0.20 5.30
CA LEU A 135 -2.39 0.60 6.57
C LEU A 135 -2.99 1.90 7.07
N PHE A 136 -3.22 2.89 6.20
CA PHE A 136 -3.93 4.11 6.58
C PHE A 136 -5.37 3.83 7.02
N GLY A 137 -6.07 2.92 6.33
CA GLY A 137 -7.39 2.45 6.76
C GLY A 137 -7.37 1.81 8.15
N TYR A 138 -6.40 0.94 8.44
CA TYR A 138 -6.25 0.33 9.76
C TYR A 138 -5.88 1.36 10.84
N ALA A 139 -5.03 2.33 10.54
CA ALA A 139 -4.70 3.42 11.47
C ALA A 139 -5.94 4.26 11.81
N GLN A 140 -6.80 4.54 10.83
CA GLN A 140 -8.06 5.26 11.03
C GLN A 140 -9.03 4.46 11.90
N ILE A 141 -9.25 3.18 11.60
CA ILE A 141 -10.13 2.30 12.37
C ILE A 141 -9.62 2.16 13.82
N GLY A 142 -8.31 1.93 13.98
CA GLY A 142 -7.68 1.82 15.30
C GLY A 142 -7.87 3.10 16.13
N ALA A 143 -7.68 4.27 15.52
CA ALA A 143 -7.90 5.56 16.18
C ALA A 143 -9.36 5.75 16.62
N LEU A 144 -10.33 5.35 15.79
CA LEU A 144 -11.76 5.39 16.13
C LEU A 144 -12.10 4.49 17.32
N VAL A 145 -11.58 3.26 17.34
CA VAL A 145 -11.79 2.31 18.44
C VAL A 145 -11.22 2.87 19.75
N LEU A 146 -9.99 3.39 19.73
CA LEU A 146 -9.35 3.98 20.92
C LEU A 146 -10.10 5.21 21.42
N ALA A 147 -10.56 6.08 20.51
CA ALA A 147 -11.37 7.25 20.86
C ALA A 147 -12.70 6.85 21.52
N PHE A 148 -13.36 5.82 20.99
CA PHE A 148 -14.61 5.30 21.57
C PHE A 148 -14.39 4.69 22.96
N VAL A 149 -13.32 3.93 23.16
CA VAL A 149 -12.96 3.39 24.46
C VAL A 149 -12.67 4.52 25.47
N ALA A 150 -11.87 5.52 25.08
CA ALA A 150 -11.56 6.66 25.93
C ALA A 150 -12.84 7.44 26.33
N TYR A 151 -13.73 7.73 25.36
CA TYR A 151 -15.02 8.35 25.62
C TYR A 151 -15.85 7.52 26.61
N SER A 152 -15.98 6.23 26.39
CA SER A 152 -16.79 5.31 27.21
C SER A 152 -16.28 5.22 28.65
N CYS A 153 -14.95 5.12 28.84
CA CYS A 153 -14.32 5.06 30.15
C CYS A 153 -14.60 6.34 30.96
N ILE A 154 -14.50 7.50 30.32
CA ILE A 154 -14.75 8.79 30.99
C ILE A 154 -16.23 8.95 31.31
N ALA A 155 -17.13 8.70 30.35
CA ALA A 155 -18.56 8.76 30.55
C ALA A 155 -19.03 7.83 31.70
N PHE A 156 -18.52 6.60 31.74
CA PHE A 156 -18.82 5.64 32.82
C PHE A 156 -18.26 6.08 34.17
N GLY A 157 -17.05 6.66 34.19
CA GLY A 157 -16.45 7.17 35.42
C GLY A 157 -17.25 8.32 36.02
N PHE A 158 -17.89 9.17 35.21
CA PHE A 158 -18.78 10.23 35.68
C PHE A 158 -20.13 9.70 36.19
N THR A 159 -20.70 8.67 35.53
CA THR A 159 -22.00 8.10 35.96
C THR A 159 -21.91 7.34 37.27
N ARG A 160 -20.74 6.79 37.64
CA ARG A 160 -20.53 6.11 38.94
C ARG A 160 -20.33 7.07 40.13
N ARG A 161 -20.02 8.34 39.88
CA ARG A 161 -19.78 9.33 40.91
C ARG A 161 -21.00 10.24 41.22
N LEU A 162 -22.08 10.05 40.47
CA LEU A 162 -23.39 10.66 40.69
C LEU A 162 -24.32 9.67 41.41
#